data_1cd6dd98f6b0160949917dfe361ccde1
#
_entry.id   1cd6dd98f6b0160949917dfe361ccde1
#
_cell.length_a   1.000
_cell.length_b   1.000
_cell.length_c   1.000
_cell.angle_alpha   90.00
_cell.angle_beta   90.00
_cell.angle_gamma   90.00
#
_symmetry.space_group_name_H-M   'P 1'
#
loop_
_entity.id
_entity.type
_entity.pdbx_description
1 polymer ?
#
loop_
_entity_poly.entity_id
_entity_poly.type
_entity_poly.pdbx_seq_one_letter_code
_entity_poly.pdbx_strand_id
1 'polypeptide(L)'
;MMFVYVISKDGQPLMPTSRFGKVRRLLNENKAKVLKRCPFTIKLLYEPKSLVVQEVVLGQDTGSKHIGTSCVGNDRVLYQSQVELRDDIKSKMDGRRQARRFRRYRKTRYRKPRFLNRKNSTKLDRLPPSVRHKVQAHIDEIEFCKKILPVSKIVLEVSQFDTHLMKNPSLIFETIKHWGYQKGFDYGWASKREAILNRDRYMCQICGKKHTRLEVHHIIYRSNGGTDDENNLITLCEDCHSGIHNGKVVLFKKIKRLNLKPATHMSIIRSQLLNVYPDAIETLGFVTKTNLENLCLPKSHYIDACVIASGGKTFEFNDTIYQKRRVPKGDYQLTKGVRGEQKIPIGKIQDFRKFDKVKYFGKEYFIKGRMSSGFAILMDIFNNKIDFSYMPKGYKTPKLSNLERISARRSCLCISQRIIPSIA
;
A
#
# COMPACT_ATOMS: atom_id res chain seq x y z
N MET A 1 -17.98 17.30 12.04
CA MET A 1 -19.36 17.32 11.45
C MET A 1 -19.42 16.33 10.27
N MET A 2 -20.40 15.47 10.18
CA MET A 2 -20.52 14.51 9.07
C MET A 2 -21.13 15.17 7.83
N PHE A 3 -20.63 14.87 6.64
CA PHE A 3 -21.16 15.38 5.38
C PHE A 3 -21.88 14.31 4.56
N VAL A 4 -22.90 14.73 3.82
CA VAL A 4 -23.48 13.97 2.72
C VAL A 4 -22.96 14.55 1.41
N TYR A 5 -22.33 13.72 0.60
CA TYR A 5 -21.84 14.11 -0.71
C TYR A 5 -22.96 14.07 -1.72
N VAL A 6 -22.98 15.09 -2.58
CA VAL A 6 -24.07 15.31 -3.52
C VAL A 6 -23.53 15.29 -4.94
N ILE A 7 -24.17 14.54 -5.81
CA ILE A 7 -23.85 14.47 -7.24
C ILE A 7 -25.07 14.95 -8.02
N SER A 8 -24.85 15.76 -9.04
CA SER A 8 -25.92 16.26 -9.94
C SER A 8 -26.56 15.11 -10.73
N LYS A 9 -27.65 15.42 -11.44
CA LYS A 9 -28.31 14.50 -12.38
C LYS A 9 -27.33 14.02 -13.47
N ASP A 10 -26.43 14.86 -13.93
CA ASP A 10 -25.46 14.56 -14.97
C ASP A 10 -24.19 13.88 -14.47
N GLY A 11 -24.08 13.68 -13.17
CA GLY A 11 -22.93 13.01 -12.55
C GLY A 11 -21.80 13.93 -12.09
N GLN A 12 -21.98 15.26 -12.16
CA GLN A 12 -21.03 16.25 -11.68
C GLN A 12 -21.08 16.33 -10.14
N PRO A 13 -19.93 16.35 -9.45
CA PRO A 13 -19.90 16.53 -8.01
C PRO A 13 -20.29 17.96 -7.62
N LEU A 14 -21.08 18.08 -6.58
CA LEU A 14 -21.52 19.33 -5.97
C LEU A 14 -20.91 19.48 -4.57
N MET A 15 -21.10 20.67 -3.97
CA MET A 15 -20.69 20.87 -2.60
C MET A 15 -21.43 19.93 -1.64
N PRO A 16 -20.72 19.34 -0.67
CA PRO A 16 -21.33 18.44 0.31
C PRO A 16 -22.24 19.23 1.26
N THR A 17 -23.19 18.56 1.87
CA THR A 17 -24.13 19.19 2.78
C THR A 17 -24.15 18.49 4.14
N SER A 18 -24.32 19.28 5.20
CA SER A 18 -24.60 18.78 6.56
C SER A 18 -26.09 18.83 6.91
N ARG A 19 -26.97 19.27 5.99
CA ARG A 19 -28.41 19.40 6.19
C ARG A 19 -29.13 18.06 6.02
N PHE A 20 -28.98 17.14 6.97
CA PHE A 20 -29.52 15.78 6.90
C PHE A 20 -31.05 15.74 6.71
N GLY A 21 -31.79 16.68 7.33
CA GLY A 21 -33.24 16.79 7.16
C GLY A 21 -33.63 17.04 5.70
N LYS A 22 -32.92 17.94 5.00
CA LYS A 22 -33.12 18.19 3.56
C LYS A 22 -32.82 16.94 2.73
N VAL A 23 -31.72 16.24 3.04
CA VAL A 23 -31.38 14.99 2.34
C VAL A 23 -32.45 13.92 2.52
N ARG A 24 -32.97 13.73 3.76
CA ARG A 24 -34.05 12.78 4.04
C ARG A 24 -35.32 13.12 3.24
N ARG A 25 -35.69 14.40 3.18
CA ARG A 25 -36.85 14.87 2.39
C ARG A 25 -36.66 14.55 0.91
N LEU A 26 -35.48 14.86 0.33
CA LEU A 26 -35.18 14.57 -1.08
C LEU A 26 -35.25 13.08 -1.41
N LEU A 27 -34.82 12.22 -0.49
CA LEU A 27 -34.91 10.77 -0.67
C LEU A 27 -36.36 10.28 -0.59
N ASN A 28 -37.16 10.78 0.37
CA ASN A 28 -38.57 10.41 0.54
C ASN A 28 -39.46 10.89 -0.64
N GLU A 29 -39.12 12.07 -1.21
CA GLU A 29 -39.82 12.62 -2.38
C GLU A 29 -39.29 12.03 -3.71
N ASN A 30 -38.45 11.00 -3.67
CA ASN A 30 -37.81 10.42 -4.86
C ASN A 30 -37.07 11.44 -5.75
N LYS A 31 -36.68 12.58 -5.20
CA LYS A 31 -35.87 13.61 -5.89
C LYS A 31 -34.38 13.33 -5.86
N ALA A 32 -33.93 12.36 -5.04
CA ALA A 32 -32.57 11.86 -4.98
C ALA A 32 -32.54 10.36 -4.77
N LYS A 33 -31.42 9.74 -5.14
CA LYS A 33 -31.15 8.31 -4.87
C LYS A 33 -29.80 8.12 -4.21
N VAL A 34 -29.68 7.11 -3.35
CA VAL A 34 -28.42 6.76 -2.70
C VAL A 34 -27.50 6.06 -3.71
N LEU A 35 -26.32 6.62 -3.93
CA LEU A 35 -25.26 6.01 -4.77
C LEU A 35 -24.28 5.17 -3.96
N LYS A 36 -23.88 5.66 -2.78
CA LYS A 36 -22.92 4.98 -1.90
C LYS A 36 -23.35 5.15 -0.44
N ARG A 37 -23.14 4.11 0.35
CA ARG A 37 -23.38 4.15 1.79
C ARG A 37 -22.17 4.67 2.58
N CYS A 38 -20.97 4.47 2.07
CA CYS A 38 -19.73 4.92 2.74
C CYS A 38 -18.68 5.36 1.69
N PRO A 39 -18.27 6.63 1.67
CA PRO A 39 -18.94 7.82 2.22
C PRO A 39 -20.39 7.95 1.73
N PHE A 40 -21.27 8.49 2.56
CA PHE A 40 -22.67 8.59 2.18
C PHE A 40 -22.84 9.62 1.06
N THR A 41 -23.27 9.14 -0.10
CA THR A 41 -23.35 9.92 -1.33
C THR A 41 -24.70 9.72 -1.99
N ILE A 42 -25.35 10.82 -2.34
CA ILE A 42 -26.62 10.84 -3.06
C ILE A 42 -26.45 11.40 -4.45
N LYS A 43 -27.29 10.99 -5.38
CA LYS A 43 -27.42 11.58 -6.72
C LYS A 43 -28.78 12.26 -6.81
N LEU A 44 -28.78 13.55 -7.22
CA LEU A 44 -30.02 14.28 -7.52
C LEU A 44 -30.64 13.73 -8.80
N LEU A 45 -31.95 13.74 -8.87
CA LEU A 45 -32.73 13.34 -10.04
C LEU A 45 -33.34 14.55 -10.79
N TYR A 46 -33.08 15.75 -10.28
CA TYR A 46 -33.47 17.03 -10.89
C TYR A 46 -32.25 17.95 -11.05
N GLU A 47 -32.39 18.97 -11.84
CA GLU A 47 -31.37 20.02 -12.02
C GLU A 47 -31.51 21.08 -10.93
N PRO A 48 -30.47 21.34 -10.14
CA PRO A 48 -30.50 22.42 -9.16
C PRO A 48 -30.50 23.76 -9.83
N LYS A 49 -31.16 24.77 -9.22
CA LYS A 49 -31.26 26.13 -9.76
C LYS A 49 -29.92 26.84 -9.90
N SER A 50 -28.91 26.47 -9.16
CA SER A 50 -27.55 27.00 -9.24
C SER A 50 -26.52 25.87 -9.05
N LEU A 51 -25.45 25.93 -9.83
CA LEU A 51 -24.30 25.03 -9.78
C LEU A 51 -23.05 25.70 -9.19
N VAL A 52 -23.24 26.72 -8.34
CA VAL A 52 -22.11 27.42 -7.71
C VAL A 52 -21.36 26.46 -6.83
N VAL A 53 -20.11 26.22 -7.17
CA VAL A 53 -19.16 25.41 -6.40
C VAL A 53 -18.04 26.32 -5.89
N GLN A 54 -17.56 26.01 -4.69
CA GLN A 54 -16.41 26.69 -4.10
C GLN A 54 -15.13 26.01 -4.55
N GLU A 55 -14.01 26.70 -4.43
CA GLU A 55 -12.71 26.11 -4.65
C GLU A 55 -12.47 25.01 -3.61
N VAL A 56 -12.09 23.81 -4.08
CA VAL A 56 -11.76 22.67 -3.24
C VAL A 56 -10.37 22.18 -3.60
N VAL A 57 -9.46 22.28 -2.64
CA VAL A 57 -8.08 21.82 -2.77
C VAL A 57 -7.97 20.40 -2.21
N LEU A 58 -7.45 19.48 -3.03
CA LEU A 58 -7.11 18.13 -2.61
C LEU A 58 -5.64 18.10 -2.21
N GLY A 59 -5.35 17.68 -0.97
CA GLY A 59 -4.01 17.36 -0.49
C GLY A 59 -3.84 15.85 -0.36
N GLN A 60 -2.71 15.33 -0.83
CA GLN A 60 -2.36 13.93 -0.64
C GLN A 60 -0.95 13.79 -0.06
N ASP A 61 -0.89 13.19 1.14
CA ASP A 61 0.35 12.63 1.70
C ASP A 61 0.61 11.29 1.03
N THR A 62 1.66 11.26 0.17
CA THR A 62 2.00 10.06 -0.57
C THR A 62 2.90 9.14 0.24
N GLY A 63 2.54 7.87 0.35
CA GLY A 63 3.31 6.92 1.13
C GLY A 63 3.45 5.54 0.48
N SER A 64 4.47 4.82 0.88
CA SER A 64 4.71 3.46 0.37
C SER A 64 3.90 2.38 1.07
N LYS A 65 3.31 2.68 2.24
CA LYS A 65 2.45 1.79 3.04
C LYS A 65 1.08 2.38 3.33
N HIS A 66 1.04 3.67 3.58
CA HIS A 66 -0.17 4.43 3.87
C HIS A 66 -0.27 5.61 2.91
N ILE A 67 -1.48 6.07 2.69
CA ILE A 67 -1.79 7.28 1.94
C ILE A 67 -2.75 8.09 2.80
N GLY A 68 -2.41 9.35 3.06
CA GLY A 68 -3.35 10.34 3.57
C GLY A 68 -3.98 11.10 2.42
N THR A 69 -5.27 11.37 2.47
CA THR A 69 -5.93 12.24 1.47
C THR A 69 -6.98 13.09 2.16
N SER A 70 -6.96 14.38 1.88
CA SER A 70 -7.93 15.33 2.36
C SER A 70 -8.39 16.28 1.27
N CYS A 71 -9.60 16.80 1.40
CA CYS A 71 -10.12 17.86 0.57
C CYS A 71 -10.59 19.00 1.48
N VAL A 72 -10.04 20.19 1.27
CA VAL A 72 -10.34 21.41 2.03
C VAL A 72 -10.98 22.44 1.11
N GLY A 73 -12.03 23.06 1.60
CA GLY A 73 -12.72 24.17 0.92
C GLY A 73 -13.24 25.16 1.95
N ASN A 74 -12.99 26.46 1.74
CA ASN A 74 -13.31 27.55 2.68
C ASN A 74 -12.80 27.24 4.10
N ASP A 75 -11.52 26.94 4.22
CA ASP A 75 -10.84 26.63 5.47
C ASP A 75 -11.49 25.51 6.31
N ARG A 76 -12.25 24.64 5.65
CA ARG A 76 -12.94 23.52 6.27
C ARG A 76 -12.59 22.19 5.60
N VAL A 77 -12.29 21.17 6.40
CA VAL A 77 -12.08 19.81 5.89
C VAL A 77 -13.41 19.20 5.47
N LEU A 78 -13.61 19.03 4.17
CA LEU A 78 -14.80 18.43 3.57
C LEU A 78 -14.72 16.91 3.51
N TYR A 79 -13.51 16.39 3.33
CA TYR A 79 -13.23 14.96 3.27
C TYR A 79 -11.83 14.67 3.81
N GLN A 80 -11.68 13.57 4.54
CA GLN A 80 -10.37 13.06 4.96
C GLN A 80 -10.37 11.55 5.04
N SER A 81 -9.27 10.94 4.61
CA SER A 81 -9.12 9.49 4.63
C SER A 81 -7.68 9.06 4.87
N GLN A 82 -7.55 7.85 5.41
CA GLN A 82 -6.29 7.14 5.51
C GLN A 82 -6.45 5.77 4.86
N VAL A 83 -5.57 5.47 3.91
CA VAL A 83 -5.62 4.23 3.12
C VAL A 83 -4.40 3.38 3.44
N GLU A 84 -4.62 2.18 3.94
CA GLU A 84 -3.57 1.17 4.09
C GLU A 84 -3.39 0.41 2.77
N LEU A 85 -2.14 0.36 2.28
CA LEU A 85 -1.78 -0.32 1.05
C LEU A 85 -1.49 -1.80 1.28
N ARG A 86 -1.59 -2.60 0.21
CA ARG A 86 -1.30 -4.03 0.26
C ARG A 86 0.20 -4.31 0.35
N ASP A 87 0.56 -5.20 1.25
CA ASP A 87 1.91 -5.75 1.42
C ASP A 87 2.06 -7.20 0.90
N ASP A 88 0.92 -7.90 0.71
CA ASP A 88 0.85 -9.32 0.34
C ASP A 88 1.21 -9.64 -1.12
N ILE A 89 1.43 -8.63 -1.97
CA ILE A 89 1.63 -8.82 -3.42
C ILE A 89 2.90 -9.60 -3.72
N LYS A 90 4.00 -9.32 -2.99
CA LYS A 90 5.28 -10.03 -3.17
C LYS A 90 5.11 -11.51 -2.86
N SER A 91 4.57 -11.85 -1.69
CA SER A 91 4.32 -13.21 -1.26
C SER A 91 3.46 -13.99 -2.27
N LYS A 92 2.37 -13.37 -2.75
CA LYS A 92 1.51 -13.98 -3.79
C LYS A 92 2.23 -14.18 -5.13
N MET A 93 3.14 -13.30 -5.51
CA MET A 93 3.95 -13.47 -6.72
C MET A 93 4.97 -14.59 -6.58
N ASP A 94 5.55 -14.76 -5.39
CA ASP A 94 6.48 -15.85 -5.09
C ASP A 94 5.74 -17.20 -5.08
N GLY A 95 4.58 -17.30 -4.45
CA GLY A 95 3.72 -18.49 -4.54
C GLY A 95 3.33 -18.85 -5.97
N ARG A 96 3.04 -17.85 -6.83
CA ARG A 96 2.82 -18.09 -8.28
C ARG A 96 4.08 -18.59 -8.99
N ARG A 97 5.27 -18.12 -8.59
CA ARG A 97 6.55 -18.61 -9.13
C ARG A 97 6.74 -20.08 -8.77
N GLN A 98 6.53 -20.44 -7.50
CA GLN A 98 6.61 -21.81 -7.01
C GLN A 98 5.61 -22.73 -7.74
N ALA A 99 4.33 -22.35 -7.82
CA ALA A 99 3.31 -23.12 -8.53
C ALA A 99 3.64 -23.34 -10.01
N ARG A 100 4.26 -22.34 -10.70
CA ARG A 100 4.75 -22.51 -12.07
C ARG A 100 5.94 -23.44 -12.14
N ARG A 101 6.83 -23.40 -11.15
CA ARG A 101 7.98 -24.32 -11.05
C ARG A 101 7.51 -25.75 -10.88
N PHE A 102 6.61 -26.03 -9.95
CA PHE A 102 6.03 -27.36 -9.75
C PHE A 102 5.30 -27.89 -10.98
N ARG A 103 4.55 -27.06 -11.69
CA ARG A 103 3.88 -27.49 -12.95
C ARG A 103 4.86 -27.90 -14.04
N ARG A 104 6.04 -27.30 -14.11
CA ARG A 104 7.09 -27.69 -15.07
C ARG A 104 7.67 -29.07 -14.74
N TYR A 105 7.85 -29.39 -13.47
CA TYR A 105 8.39 -30.68 -13.03
C TYR A 105 7.39 -31.84 -13.16
N ARG A 106 6.09 -31.58 -13.11
CA ARG A 106 5.06 -32.62 -13.19
C ARG A 106 4.82 -33.18 -14.59
N LYS A 107 5.24 -32.48 -15.63
CA LYS A 107 5.13 -32.97 -17.02
C LYS A 107 6.42 -33.68 -17.39
N THR A 108 6.29 -34.84 -18.02
CA THR A 108 7.39 -35.69 -18.48
C THR A 108 8.40 -34.96 -19.37
N ARG A 109 7.99 -33.89 -20.04
CA ARG A 109 8.87 -33.06 -20.85
C ARG A 109 9.34 -31.82 -20.10
N TYR A 110 10.62 -31.79 -19.75
CA TYR A 110 11.26 -30.61 -19.17
C TYR A 110 11.28 -29.43 -20.16
N ARG A 111 10.77 -28.28 -19.75
CA ARG A 111 10.87 -27.04 -20.52
C ARG A 111 11.84 -26.09 -19.79
N LYS A 112 12.86 -25.61 -20.51
CA LYS A 112 13.78 -24.60 -19.96
C LYS A 112 13.00 -23.40 -19.41
N PRO A 113 13.37 -22.89 -18.23
CA PRO A 113 12.73 -21.69 -17.68
C PRO A 113 13.07 -20.48 -18.55
N ARG A 114 12.06 -19.71 -18.90
CA ARG A 114 12.21 -18.47 -19.66
C ARG A 114 12.46 -17.29 -18.70
N PHE A 115 13.67 -17.19 -18.14
CA PHE A 115 14.02 -16.15 -17.19
C PHE A 115 14.06 -14.76 -17.82
N LEU A 116 14.50 -14.67 -19.06
CA LEU A 116 14.79 -13.43 -19.75
C LEU A 116 13.57 -12.79 -20.43
N ASN A 117 12.40 -13.45 -20.46
CA ASN A 117 11.20 -12.90 -21.09
C ASN A 117 10.77 -11.52 -20.53
N ARG A 118 11.19 -11.18 -19.32
CA ARG A 118 10.93 -9.87 -18.72
C ARG A 118 12.01 -8.85 -19.03
N LYS A 119 13.28 -9.27 -19.11
CA LYS A 119 14.41 -8.43 -19.49
C LYS A 119 14.24 -7.90 -20.91
N ASN A 120 13.79 -8.77 -21.80
CA ASN A 120 13.56 -8.44 -23.21
C ASN A 120 12.10 -8.02 -23.50
N SER A 121 11.36 -7.59 -22.49
CA SER A 121 10.00 -7.09 -22.69
C SER A 121 10.07 -5.76 -23.44
N THR A 122 9.47 -5.70 -24.62
CA THR A 122 9.29 -4.49 -25.43
C THR A 122 8.19 -3.57 -24.90
N LYS A 123 7.50 -3.95 -23.82
CA LYS A 123 6.51 -3.10 -23.18
C LYS A 123 7.19 -1.95 -22.46
N LEU A 124 7.09 -0.77 -23.01
CA LEU A 124 7.47 0.48 -22.38
C LEU A 124 6.72 0.64 -21.04
N ASP A 125 7.32 1.32 -20.09
CA ASP A 125 6.74 1.69 -18.78
C ASP A 125 6.20 0.53 -17.93
N ARG A 126 6.79 -0.65 -18.08
CA ARG A 126 6.39 -1.80 -17.31
C ARG A 126 6.84 -1.71 -15.84
N LEU A 127 5.93 -1.36 -14.97
CA LEU A 127 6.16 -1.42 -13.52
C LEU A 127 5.97 -2.83 -12.94
N PRO A 128 6.77 -3.20 -11.91
CA PRO A 128 6.51 -4.40 -11.11
C PRO A 128 5.10 -4.37 -10.50
N PRO A 129 4.41 -5.52 -10.36
CA PRO A 129 3.04 -5.54 -9.84
C PRO A 129 2.83 -4.88 -8.48
N SER A 130 3.82 -4.93 -7.59
CA SER A 130 3.78 -4.27 -6.28
C SER A 130 3.83 -2.75 -6.40
N VAL A 131 4.69 -2.21 -7.27
CA VAL A 131 4.81 -0.76 -7.51
C VAL A 131 3.58 -0.26 -8.25
N ARG A 132 3.18 -0.95 -9.33
CA ARG A 132 1.97 -0.60 -10.09
C ARG A 132 0.74 -0.51 -9.19
N HIS A 133 0.59 -1.44 -8.23
CA HIS A 133 -0.52 -1.39 -7.28
C HIS A 133 -0.47 -0.14 -6.40
N LYS A 134 0.71 0.26 -5.94
CA LYS A 134 0.88 1.46 -5.11
C LYS A 134 0.52 2.73 -5.90
N VAL A 135 1.11 2.90 -7.08
CA VAL A 135 0.77 4.03 -7.98
C VAL A 135 -0.74 4.09 -8.24
N GLN A 136 -1.35 2.96 -8.64
CA GLN A 136 -2.79 2.93 -8.92
C GLN A 136 -3.62 3.26 -7.68
N ALA A 137 -3.17 2.89 -6.48
CA ALA A 137 -3.90 3.21 -5.26
C ALA A 137 -3.93 4.72 -4.95
N HIS A 138 -2.84 5.45 -5.25
CA HIS A 138 -2.82 6.91 -5.14
C HIS A 138 -3.77 7.56 -6.16
N ILE A 139 -3.68 7.15 -7.42
CA ILE A 139 -4.55 7.63 -8.49
C ILE A 139 -6.03 7.34 -8.16
N ASP A 140 -6.35 6.12 -7.74
CA ASP A 140 -7.72 5.74 -7.39
C ASP A 140 -8.31 6.61 -6.27
N GLU A 141 -7.48 7.06 -5.32
CA GLU A 141 -7.94 7.90 -4.22
C GLU A 141 -8.18 9.34 -4.68
N ILE A 142 -7.31 9.90 -5.51
CA ILE A 142 -7.52 11.21 -6.14
C ILE A 142 -8.80 11.19 -6.99
N GLU A 143 -8.92 10.21 -7.89
CA GLU A 143 -10.10 10.06 -8.74
C GLU A 143 -11.38 9.80 -7.94
N PHE A 144 -11.27 9.14 -6.79
CA PHE A 144 -12.39 8.97 -5.89
C PHE A 144 -12.86 10.31 -5.34
N CYS A 145 -11.94 11.16 -4.88
CA CYS A 145 -12.27 12.50 -4.37
C CYS A 145 -12.88 13.39 -5.48
N LYS A 146 -12.31 13.38 -6.68
CA LYS A 146 -12.84 14.10 -7.85
C LYS A 146 -14.25 13.66 -8.24
N LYS A 147 -14.64 12.42 -7.93
CA LYS A 147 -16.01 11.90 -8.18
C LYS A 147 -17.05 12.32 -7.14
N ILE A 148 -16.64 12.75 -5.96
CA ILE A 148 -17.57 13.11 -4.87
C ILE A 148 -17.52 14.58 -4.48
N LEU A 149 -16.47 15.30 -4.89
CA LEU A 149 -16.23 16.72 -4.60
C LEU A 149 -15.73 17.45 -5.84
N PRO A 150 -16.10 18.72 -6.03
CA PRO A 150 -15.64 19.55 -7.16
C PRO A 150 -14.20 20.02 -6.93
N VAL A 151 -13.25 19.09 -7.00
CA VAL A 151 -11.83 19.36 -6.79
C VAL A 151 -11.30 20.23 -7.93
N SER A 152 -10.81 21.42 -7.60
CA SER A 152 -10.23 22.40 -8.53
C SER A 152 -8.69 22.31 -8.57
N LYS A 153 -8.05 21.92 -7.45
CA LYS A 153 -6.60 21.96 -7.30
C LYS A 153 -6.11 20.69 -6.59
N ILE A 154 -4.96 20.18 -7.01
CA ILE A 154 -4.32 19.00 -6.41
C ILE A 154 -2.95 19.41 -5.89
N VAL A 155 -2.67 19.10 -4.62
CA VAL A 155 -1.37 19.28 -3.99
C VAL A 155 -0.86 17.92 -3.51
N LEU A 156 0.32 17.55 -3.96
CA LEU A 156 0.92 16.25 -3.65
C LEU A 156 2.19 16.44 -2.81
N GLU A 157 2.23 15.84 -1.62
CA GLU A 157 3.50 15.69 -0.93
C GLU A 157 4.27 14.55 -1.59
N VAL A 158 5.38 14.88 -2.24
CA VAL A 158 6.20 13.92 -2.96
C VAL A 158 7.66 14.06 -2.56
N SER A 159 8.38 12.96 -2.64
CA SER A 159 9.79 12.91 -2.29
C SER A 159 10.57 12.27 -3.40
N GLN A 160 11.69 12.87 -3.75
CA GLN A 160 12.68 12.31 -4.64
C GLN A 160 13.90 11.89 -3.81
N PHE A 161 14.25 10.63 -3.88
CA PHE A 161 15.37 10.07 -3.14
C PHE A 161 16.49 9.68 -4.10
N ASP A 162 17.69 10.18 -3.84
CA ASP A 162 18.90 9.68 -4.46
C ASP A 162 19.35 8.40 -3.73
N THR A 163 18.97 7.27 -4.29
CA THR A 163 19.25 5.95 -3.69
C THR A 163 20.73 5.57 -3.79
N HIS A 164 21.49 6.15 -4.72
CA HIS A 164 22.94 5.94 -4.82
C HIS A 164 23.66 6.71 -3.72
N LEU A 165 23.32 7.98 -3.53
CA LEU A 165 23.86 8.79 -2.45
C LEU A 165 23.49 8.22 -1.07
N MET A 166 22.28 7.71 -0.91
CA MET A 166 21.86 7.03 0.34
C MET A 166 22.67 5.76 0.61
N LYS A 167 23.11 5.06 -0.44
CA LYS A 167 23.95 3.87 -0.31
C LYS A 167 25.41 4.23 -0.06
N ASN A 168 25.93 5.25 -0.73
CA ASN A 168 27.30 5.73 -0.63
C ASN A 168 27.33 7.26 -0.41
N PRO A 169 27.31 7.72 0.84
CA PRO A 169 27.34 9.16 1.16
C PRO A 169 28.59 9.90 0.68
N SER A 170 29.72 9.20 0.43
CA SER A 170 30.95 9.81 -0.06
C SER A 170 30.82 10.43 -1.46
N LEU A 171 29.78 10.05 -2.21
CA LEU A 171 29.48 10.64 -3.52
C LEU A 171 29.17 12.15 -3.47
N ILE A 172 28.87 12.70 -2.28
CA ILE A 172 28.71 14.16 -2.10
C ILE A 172 30.00 14.92 -2.41
N PHE A 173 31.15 14.33 -2.08
CA PHE A 173 32.47 14.96 -2.20
C PHE A 173 33.11 14.74 -3.58
N GLU A 174 32.51 13.94 -4.45
CA GLU A 174 33.01 13.73 -5.80
C GLU A 174 32.67 14.92 -6.68
N THR A 175 33.71 15.52 -7.30
CA THR A 175 33.57 16.67 -8.21
C THR A 175 32.67 16.36 -9.40
N ILE A 176 32.58 15.07 -9.79
CA ILE A 176 31.77 14.57 -10.90
C ILE A 176 30.87 13.46 -10.40
N LYS A 177 29.74 13.82 -9.81
CA LYS A 177 28.77 12.89 -9.20
C LYS A 177 28.32 11.77 -10.14
N HIS A 178 28.10 12.06 -11.43
CA HIS A 178 27.61 11.06 -12.37
C HIS A 178 28.60 9.91 -12.62
N TRP A 179 29.91 10.15 -12.47
CA TRP A 179 30.92 9.09 -12.57
C TRP A 179 30.87 8.13 -11.39
N GLY A 180 30.63 8.65 -10.20
CA GLY A 180 30.42 7.83 -8.99
C GLY A 180 29.18 6.95 -9.07
N TYR A 181 28.15 7.38 -9.77
CA TYR A 181 26.94 6.55 -10.00
C TYR A 181 27.19 5.39 -10.96
N GLN A 182 28.12 5.51 -11.87
CA GLN A 182 28.50 4.44 -12.81
C GLN A 182 29.54 3.48 -12.23
N LYS A 183 30.34 3.93 -11.27
CA LYS A 183 31.38 3.15 -10.59
C LYS A 183 30.81 2.47 -9.35
N GLY A 184 30.28 1.24 -9.49
CA GLY A 184 29.87 0.42 -8.36
C GLY A 184 31.05 -0.12 -7.57
N PHE A 185 30.80 -0.81 -6.46
CA PHE A 185 31.81 -1.44 -5.59
C PHE A 185 32.80 -2.36 -6.35
N ASP A 186 32.30 -3.03 -7.38
CA ASP A 186 33.05 -3.97 -8.23
C ASP A 186 33.60 -3.33 -9.51
N TYR A 187 33.55 -1.99 -9.64
CA TYR A 187 34.10 -1.29 -10.79
C TYR A 187 35.64 -1.41 -10.83
N GLY A 188 36.15 -1.77 -11.99
CA GLY A 188 37.61 -2.00 -12.20
C GLY A 188 38.09 -3.38 -11.75
N TRP A 189 37.24 -4.23 -11.19
CA TRP A 189 37.59 -5.60 -10.83
C TRP A 189 37.02 -6.59 -11.83
N ALA A 190 37.76 -7.68 -12.11
CA ALA A 190 37.34 -8.73 -13.03
C ALA A 190 36.01 -9.42 -12.53
N SER A 191 35.79 -9.45 -11.22
CA SER A 191 34.58 -10.00 -10.63
C SER A 191 34.28 -9.39 -9.26
N LYS A 192 33.02 -9.47 -8.83
CA LYS A 192 32.62 -9.10 -7.45
C LYS A 192 33.38 -9.90 -6.39
N ARG A 193 33.71 -11.16 -6.70
CA ARG A 193 34.52 -12.01 -5.82
C ARG A 193 35.87 -11.36 -5.55
N GLU A 194 36.56 -10.90 -6.58
CA GLU A 194 37.83 -10.23 -6.43
C GLU A 194 37.77 -8.92 -5.67
N ALA A 195 36.75 -8.11 -5.95
CA ALA A 195 36.50 -6.89 -5.19
C ALA A 195 36.34 -7.17 -3.70
N ILE A 196 35.63 -8.24 -3.32
CA ILE A 196 35.44 -8.66 -1.92
C ILE A 196 36.77 -9.18 -1.31
N LEU A 197 37.49 -10.03 -2.02
CA LEU A 197 38.80 -10.52 -1.57
C LEU A 197 39.76 -9.37 -1.29
N ASN A 198 39.84 -8.39 -2.20
CA ASN A 198 40.67 -7.21 -2.03
C ASN A 198 40.22 -6.34 -0.85
N ARG A 199 38.90 -6.08 -0.69
CA ARG A 199 38.33 -5.37 0.46
C ARG A 199 38.76 -6.00 1.78
N ASP A 200 38.77 -7.33 1.81
CA ASP A 200 39.10 -8.14 2.99
C ASP A 200 40.61 -8.45 3.06
N ARG A 201 41.40 -7.78 2.24
CA ARG A 201 42.88 -7.87 2.21
C ARG A 201 43.39 -9.30 1.99
N TYR A 202 42.69 -10.09 1.17
CA TYR A 202 43.00 -11.50 0.92
C TYR A 202 43.25 -12.31 2.20
N MET A 203 42.38 -12.08 3.20
CA MET A 203 42.50 -12.68 4.53
C MET A 203 41.14 -13.20 4.99
N CYS A 204 41.14 -14.40 5.65
CA CYS A 204 39.95 -14.91 6.31
C CYS A 204 39.51 -13.97 7.43
N GLN A 205 38.28 -13.49 7.39
CA GLN A 205 37.76 -12.53 8.36
C GLN A 205 37.35 -13.15 9.70
N ILE A 206 37.53 -14.47 9.89
CA ILE A 206 37.30 -15.18 11.16
C ILE A 206 38.62 -15.52 11.82
N CYS A 207 39.49 -16.28 11.13
CA CYS A 207 40.72 -16.78 11.75
C CYS A 207 41.98 -16.00 11.34
N GLY A 208 41.88 -15.01 10.44
CA GLY A 208 43.01 -14.19 10.00
C GLY A 208 44.01 -14.89 9.08
N LYS A 209 43.80 -16.15 8.71
CA LYS A 209 44.73 -16.88 7.80
C LYS A 209 44.81 -16.19 6.44
N LYS A 210 46.05 -16.03 5.91
CA LYS A 210 46.40 -15.62 4.56
C LYS A 210 46.97 -16.81 3.81
N HIS A 211 47.13 -16.67 2.48
CA HIS A 211 47.76 -17.69 1.62
C HIS A 211 47.10 -19.08 1.65
N THR A 212 45.83 -19.15 1.99
CA THR A 212 44.99 -20.35 1.87
C THR A 212 43.96 -20.17 0.78
N ARG A 213 43.29 -21.24 0.38
CA ARG A 213 42.13 -21.13 -0.51
C ARG A 213 41.06 -20.31 0.18
N LEU A 214 40.74 -19.14 -0.39
CA LEU A 214 39.75 -18.20 0.13
C LEU A 214 38.47 -18.27 -0.69
N GLU A 215 37.35 -18.26 0.00
CA GLU A 215 36.03 -18.28 -0.60
C GLU A 215 35.19 -17.10 -0.11
N VAL A 216 34.27 -16.62 -0.96
CA VAL A 216 33.35 -15.55 -0.59
C VAL A 216 32.03 -16.16 -0.19
N HIS A 217 31.68 -15.96 1.07
CA HIS A 217 30.50 -16.52 1.73
C HIS A 217 29.40 -15.48 1.93
N HIS A 218 28.13 -15.91 1.81
CA HIS A 218 26.98 -15.05 2.13
C HIS A 218 26.69 -15.11 3.63
N ILE A 219 26.83 -13.99 4.34
CA ILE A 219 26.53 -13.90 5.78
C ILE A 219 25.05 -14.25 6.01
N ILE A 220 24.16 -13.76 5.18
CA ILE A 220 22.78 -14.20 5.13
C ILE A 220 22.62 -15.00 3.83
N TYR A 221 22.29 -16.26 3.96
CA TYR A 221 22.12 -17.18 2.83
C TYR A 221 21.06 -16.66 1.83
N ARG A 222 21.27 -16.92 0.55
CA ARG A 222 20.30 -16.60 -0.50
C ARG A 222 18.93 -17.25 -0.26
N SER A 223 18.88 -18.45 0.33
CA SER A 223 17.65 -19.13 0.76
C SER A 223 16.85 -18.30 1.77
N ASN A 224 17.55 -17.60 2.66
CA ASN A 224 16.98 -16.76 3.72
C ASN A 224 16.79 -15.29 3.27
N GLY A 225 16.84 -15.04 1.95
CA GLY A 225 16.66 -13.71 1.35
C GLY A 225 17.90 -12.83 1.39
N GLY A 226 19.09 -13.41 1.55
CA GLY A 226 20.37 -12.73 1.37
C GLY A 226 20.56 -12.23 -0.06
N THR A 227 21.24 -11.10 -0.20
CA THR A 227 21.56 -10.45 -1.47
C THR A 227 23.05 -10.57 -1.76
N ASP A 228 23.44 -10.31 -3.02
CA ASP A 228 24.85 -10.25 -3.43
C ASP A 228 25.47 -8.86 -3.16
N ASP A 229 24.89 -8.08 -2.25
CA ASP A 229 25.48 -6.80 -1.82
C ASP A 229 26.81 -7.05 -1.09
N GLU A 230 27.78 -6.17 -1.28
CA GLU A 230 29.10 -6.24 -0.67
C GLU A 230 29.05 -6.39 0.86
N ASN A 231 28.06 -5.80 1.51
CA ASN A 231 27.87 -5.89 2.97
C ASN A 231 27.38 -7.28 3.43
N ASN A 232 26.80 -8.08 2.53
CA ASN A 232 26.34 -9.44 2.82
C ASN A 232 27.37 -10.50 2.46
N LEU A 233 28.53 -10.12 1.97
CA LEU A 233 29.61 -11.00 1.53
C LEU A 233 30.83 -10.85 2.45
N ILE A 234 31.50 -11.95 2.74
CA ILE A 234 32.67 -12.02 3.62
C ILE A 234 33.66 -13.05 3.08
N THR A 235 34.95 -12.77 3.21
CA THR A 235 36.03 -13.68 2.81
C THR A 235 36.34 -14.66 3.93
N LEU A 236 36.34 -15.95 3.63
CA LEU A 236 36.65 -17.05 4.55
C LEU A 236 37.65 -18.01 3.94
N CYS A 237 38.46 -18.66 4.78
CA CYS A 237 39.23 -19.85 4.37
C CYS A 237 38.30 -21.09 4.31
N GLU A 238 38.71 -22.13 3.64
CA GLU A 238 37.95 -23.35 3.43
C GLU A 238 37.50 -24.00 4.78
N ASP A 239 38.40 -24.01 5.78
CA ASP A 239 38.08 -24.54 7.12
C ASP A 239 36.95 -23.77 7.81
N CYS A 240 37.05 -22.44 7.84
CA CYS A 240 36.01 -21.58 8.44
C CYS A 240 34.70 -21.64 7.66
N HIS A 241 34.78 -21.69 6.31
CA HIS A 241 33.61 -21.82 5.45
C HIS A 241 32.85 -23.12 5.71
N SER A 242 33.56 -24.24 5.72
CA SER A 242 33.00 -25.55 6.06
C SER A 242 32.49 -25.60 7.50
N GLY A 243 33.21 -24.99 8.45
CA GLY A 243 32.81 -24.87 9.84
C GLY A 243 31.49 -24.16 10.04
N ILE A 244 31.19 -23.11 9.26
CA ILE A 244 29.91 -22.40 9.29
C ILE A 244 28.79 -23.30 8.77
N HIS A 245 29.01 -23.99 7.65
CA HIS A 245 28.01 -24.89 7.07
C HIS A 245 27.68 -26.08 8.00
N ASN A 246 28.68 -26.55 8.78
CA ASN A 246 28.55 -27.64 9.72
C ASN A 246 28.14 -27.19 11.14
N GLY A 247 27.83 -25.88 11.31
CA GLY A 247 27.41 -25.30 12.60
C GLY A 247 28.50 -25.23 13.68
N LYS A 248 29.78 -25.55 13.35
CA LYS A 248 30.93 -25.48 14.26
C LYS A 248 31.43 -24.04 14.49
N VAL A 249 31.17 -23.15 13.55
CA VAL A 249 31.61 -21.76 13.58
C VAL A 249 30.39 -20.87 13.43
N VAL A 250 30.24 -19.87 14.31
CA VAL A 250 29.14 -18.93 14.28
C VAL A 250 29.60 -17.57 13.78
N LEU A 251 28.92 -17.00 12.79
CA LEU A 251 29.17 -15.66 12.30
C LEU A 251 28.43 -14.63 13.18
N PHE A 252 29.18 -13.87 13.97
CA PHE A 252 28.62 -12.80 14.82
C PHE A 252 28.40 -11.45 14.11
N LYS A 253 28.71 -11.35 12.82
CA LYS A 253 28.57 -10.09 12.07
C LYS A 253 27.10 -9.77 11.83
N LYS A 254 26.56 -8.84 12.61
CA LYS A 254 25.24 -8.25 12.34
C LYS A 254 25.32 -7.28 11.16
N ILE A 255 24.58 -7.56 10.09
CA ILE A 255 24.49 -6.66 8.94
C ILE A 255 23.36 -5.67 9.16
N LYS A 256 23.66 -4.37 9.14
CA LYS A 256 22.64 -3.34 8.96
C LYS A 256 22.18 -3.38 7.50
N ARG A 257 21.02 -3.98 7.24
CA ARG A 257 20.41 -3.96 5.90
C ARG A 257 19.85 -2.58 5.63
N LEU A 258 20.43 -1.86 4.69
CA LEU A 258 19.84 -0.63 4.18
C LEU A 258 18.68 -1.00 3.24
N ASN A 259 17.46 -0.74 3.67
CA ASN A 259 16.27 -1.02 2.86
C ASN A 259 15.88 0.21 2.02
N LEU A 260 16.43 0.32 0.83
CA LEU A 260 16.16 1.41 -0.11
C LEU A 260 14.86 1.24 -0.91
N LYS A 261 14.14 0.11 -0.76
CA LYS A 261 12.89 -0.14 -1.50
C LYS A 261 11.81 0.93 -1.29
N PRO A 262 11.55 1.42 -0.07
CA PRO A 262 10.58 2.51 0.11
C PRO A 262 10.98 3.76 -0.66
N ALA A 263 12.24 4.20 -0.59
CA ALA A 263 12.76 5.36 -1.30
C ALA A 263 12.60 5.22 -2.82
N THR A 264 13.03 4.09 -3.39
CA THR A 264 12.85 3.79 -4.82
C THR A 264 11.37 3.80 -5.23
N HIS A 265 10.49 3.22 -4.39
CA HIS A 265 9.04 3.23 -4.67
C HIS A 265 8.49 4.65 -4.67
N MET A 266 8.92 5.51 -3.74
CA MET A 266 8.45 6.90 -3.66
C MET A 266 8.88 7.71 -4.88
N SER A 267 10.14 7.57 -5.33
CA SER A 267 10.61 8.24 -6.55
C SER A 267 9.79 7.81 -7.79
N ILE A 268 9.45 6.51 -7.90
CA ILE A 268 8.59 6.02 -8.99
C ILE A 268 7.16 6.55 -8.86
N ILE A 269 6.59 6.54 -7.64
CA ILE A 269 5.23 7.05 -7.39
C ILE A 269 5.16 8.52 -7.79
N ARG A 270 6.14 9.35 -7.40
CA ARG A 270 6.24 10.76 -7.79
C ARG A 270 6.20 10.91 -9.31
N SER A 271 7.11 10.27 -10.02
CA SER A 271 7.18 10.35 -11.49
C SER A 271 5.86 9.96 -12.15
N GLN A 272 5.22 8.88 -11.71
CA GLN A 272 3.97 8.40 -12.28
C GLN A 272 2.78 9.30 -11.95
N LEU A 273 2.73 9.89 -10.75
CA LEU A 273 1.65 10.81 -10.37
C LEU A 273 1.74 12.13 -11.16
N LEU A 274 2.94 12.68 -11.32
CA LEU A 274 3.16 13.90 -12.09
C LEU A 274 2.89 13.69 -13.59
N ASN A 275 3.15 12.51 -14.12
CA ASN A 275 2.77 12.17 -15.50
C ASN A 275 1.24 12.12 -15.69
N VAL A 276 0.48 11.70 -14.67
CA VAL A 276 -1.00 11.64 -14.74
C VAL A 276 -1.63 12.99 -14.42
N TYR A 277 -1.02 13.74 -13.49
CA TYR A 277 -1.50 15.04 -13.02
C TYR A 277 -0.40 16.10 -13.21
N PRO A 278 -0.13 16.57 -14.42
CA PRO A 278 0.94 17.53 -14.70
C PRO A 278 0.72 18.88 -14.02
N ASP A 279 -0.54 19.25 -13.78
CA ASP A 279 -0.92 20.52 -13.12
C ASP A 279 -0.93 20.41 -11.57
N ALA A 280 -0.55 19.25 -11.00
CA ALA A 280 -0.49 19.09 -9.57
C ALA A 280 0.68 19.88 -8.97
N ILE A 281 0.43 20.54 -7.86
CA ILE A 281 1.46 21.26 -7.10
C ILE A 281 2.21 20.27 -6.25
N GLU A 282 3.53 20.30 -6.34
CA GLU A 282 4.40 19.50 -5.49
C GLU A 282 4.71 20.22 -4.18
N THR A 283 4.67 19.50 -3.07
CA THR A 283 5.19 19.94 -1.76
C THR A 283 6.12 18.89 -1.20
N LEU A 284 6.95 19.29 -0.25
CA LEU A 284 7.97 18.44 0.37
C LEU A 284 7.64 18.16 1.84
N GLY A 285 8.02 17.00 2.34
CA GLY A 285 7.70 16.56 3.70
C GLY A 285 8.21 17.47 4.80
N PHE A 286 9.31 18.22 4.60
CA PHE A 286 9.78 19.20 5.58
C PHE A 286 8.82 20.38 5.70
N VAL A 287 8.22 20.84 4.59
CA VAL A 287 7.22 21.93 4.60
C VAL A 287 5.98 21.49 5.39
N THR A 288 5.48 20.28 5.12
CA THR A 288 4.36 19.71 5.89
C THR A 288 4.70 19.60 7.37
N LYS A 289 5.92 19.16 7.71
CA LYS A 289 6.37 19.05 9.10
C LYS A 289 6.39 20.40 9.80
N THR A 290 6.99 21.44 9.20
CA THR A 290 7.02 22.78 9.75
C THR A 290 5.61 23.34 9.95
N ASN A 291 4.72 23.15 8.98
CA ASN A 291 3.33 23.60 9.09
C ASN A 291 2.57 22.85 10.20
N LEU A 292 2.81 21.55 10.41
CA LEU A 292 2.25 20.78 11.53
C LEU A 292 2.69 21.34 12.87
N GLU A 293 3.98 21.64 13.02
CA GLU A 293 4.56 22.23 14.24
C GLU A 293 3.95 23.61 14.51
N ASN A 294 3.84 24.46 13.50
CA ASN A 294 3.24 25.80 13.61
C ASN A 294 1.75 25.75 14.01
N LEU A 295 1.02 24.74 13.55
CA LEU A 295 -0.39 24.53 13.87
C LEU A 295 -0.62 23.71 15.14
N CYS A 296 0.44 23.27 15.80
CA CYS A 296 0.40 22.39 17.00
C CYS A 296 -0.44 21.12 16.79
N LEU A 297 -0.35 20.49 15.58
CA LEU A 297 -1.15 19.34 15.22
C LEU A 297 -0.38 18.02 15.38
N PRO A 298 -1.02 16.94 15.83
CA PRO A 298 -0.39 15.63 15.94
C PRO A 298 -0.12 15.05 14.57
N LYS A 299 1.01 14.32 14.42
CA LYS A 299 1.39 13.70 13.17
C LYS A 299 0.53 12.47 12.85
N SER A 300 -0.17 12.51 11.73
CA SER A 300 -0.84 11.35 11.14
C SER A 300 -1.06 11.60 9.65
N HIS A 301 -1.12 10.54 8.84
CA HIS A 301 -1.23 10.67 7.38
C HIS A 301 -2.45 11.48 6.92
N TYR A 302 -3.60 11.40 7.60
CA TYR A 302 -4.78 12.18 7.24
C TYR A 302 -4.66 13.64 7.68
N ILE A 303 -3.99 13.95 8.81
CA ILE A 303 -3.71 15.33 9.26
C ILE A 303 -2.68 15.96 8.33
N ASP A 304 -1.60 15.25 8.01
CA ASP A 304 -0.60 15.69 7.05
C ASP A 304 -1.30 16.11 5.73
N ALA A 305 -2.23 15.29 5.23
CA ALA A 305 -3.02 15.61 4.05
C ALA A 305 -3.93 16.85 4.21
N CYS A 306 -4.47 17.11 5.42
CA CYS A 306 -5.24 18.32 5.70
C CYS A 306 -4.34 19.56 5.64
N VAL A 307 -3.15 19.49 6.24
CA VAL A 307 -2.15 20.56 6.22
C VAL A 307 -1.66 20.85 4.80
N ILE A 308 -1.44 19.80 4.00
CA ILE A 308 -1.07 19.92 2.58
C ILE A 308 -2.19 20.63 1.79
N ALA A 309 -3.44 20.24 2.01
CA ALA A 309 -4.60 20.84 1.31
C ALA A 309 -4.86 22.29 1.71
N SER A 310 -4.64 22.64 3.00
CA SER A 310 -4.81 24.02 3.51
C SER A 310 -3.65 24.95 3.14
N GLY A 311 -2.51 24.40 2.68
CA GLY A 311 -1.29 25.16 2.46
C GLY A 311 -0.67 25.71 3.77
N GLY A 312 -0.89 25.05 4.90
CA GLY A 312 -0.41 25.46 6.22
C GLY A 312 -1.27 26.52 6.92
N LYS A 313 -2.43 26.85 6.35
CA LYS A 313 -3.41 27.74 7.01
C LYS A 313 -4.21 26.96 8.06
N THR A 314 -4.77 27.67 9.02
CA THR A 314 -5.73 27.11 9.99
C THR A 314 -6.99 26.62 9.28
N PHE A 315 -7.57 25.56 9.77
CA PHE A 315 -8.77 24.96 9.19
C PHE A 315 -9.66 24.30 10.24
N GLU A 316 -10.95 24.21 9.93
CA GLU A 316 -11.92 23.50 10.78
C GLU A 316 -11.89 22.00 10.43
N PHE A 317 -11.64 21.17 11.45
CA PHE A 317 -11.60 19.72 11.31
C PHE A 317 -12.98 19.12 11.04
N ASN A 318 -12.97 18.01 10.29
CA ASN A 318 -14.13 17.12 10.19
C ASN A 318 -14.01 16.01 11.25
N ASP A 319 -15.06 15.78 12.03
CA ASP A 319 -15.08 14.72 13.05
C ASP A 319 -15.05 13.30 12.47
N THR A 320 -15.14 13.18 11.16
CA THR A 320 -15.25 11.88 10.48
C THR A 320 -14.04 11.62 9.60
N ILE A 321 -13.31 10.55 9.88
CA ILE A 321 -12.28 10.00 9.00
C ILE A 321 -12.80 8.74 8.29
N TYR A 322 -12.41 8.57 7.05
CA TYR A 322 -12.62 7.32 6.32
C TYR A 322 -11.37 6.45 6.37
N GLN A 323 -11.42 5.43 7.24
CA GLN A 323 -10.39 4.40 7.26
C GLN A 323 -10.62 3.47 6.08
N LYS A 324 -9.58 3.27 5.28
CA LYS A 324 -9.62 2.44 4.09
C LYS A 324 -8.48 1.43 4.07
N ARG A 325 -8.73 0.27 3.48
CA ARG A 325 -7.72 -0.76 3.28
C ARG A 325 -7.84 -1.38 1.90
N ARG A 326 -6.72 -1.42 1.18
CA ARG A 326 -6.65 -2.11 -0.11
C ARG A 326 -6.56 -3.62 0.09
N VAL A 327 -7.45 -4.35 -0.58
CA VAL A 327 -7.53 -5.81 -0.51
C VAL A 327 -7.50 -6.44 -1.91
N PRO A 328 -7.20 -7.75 -2.03
CA PRO A 328 -7.33 -8.46 -3.29
C PRO A 328 -8.76 -8.39 -3.83
N LYS A 329 -8.91 -8.32 -5.16
CA LYS A 329 -10.22 -8.30 -5.84
C LYS A 329 -11.08 -9.52 -5.54
N GLY A 330 -10.48 -10.64 -5.15
CA GLY A 330 -11.22 -11.87 -4.83
C GLY A 330 -10.36 -12.91 -4.13
N ASP A 331 -11.01 -13.99 -3.69
CA ASP A 331 -10.38 -15.13 -3.01
C ASP A 331 -9.97 -16.19 -4.04
N TYR A 332 -8.88 -15.92 -4.74
CA TYR A 332 -8.37 -16.82 -5.77
C TYR A 332 -7.39 -17.82 -5.19
N GLN A 333 -7.71 -19.10 -5.28
CA GLN A 333 -6.78 -20.18 -4.96
C GLN A 333 -5.91 -20.55 -6.17
N LEU A 334 -4.69 -21.04 -5.86
CA LEU A 334 -3.82 -21.67 -6.85
C LEU A 334 -4.25 -23.12 -7.01
N THR A 335 -5.35 -23.36 -7.77
CA THR A 335 -5.85 -24.70 -8.06
C THR A 335 -5.10 -25.33 -9.23
N LYS A 336 -5.19 -26.66 -9.37
CA LYS A 336 -4.80 -27.38 -10.59
C LYS A 336 -5.69 -26.90 -11.75
N GLY A 337 -5.10 -26.44 -12.85
CA GLY A 337 -5.85 -26.00 -14.04
C GLY A 337 -6.05 -24.49 -14.12
N VAL A 338 -7.22 -24.05 -14.54
CA VAL A 338 -7.58 -22.65 -14.70
C VAL A 338 -7.75 -22.00 -13.33
N ARG A 339 -7.18 -20.80 -13.19
CA ARG A 339 -7.28 -20.02 -11.96
C ARG A 339 -8.72 -19.54 -11.78
N GLY A 340 -9.39 -20.10 -10.80
CA GLY A 340 -10.75 -19.71 -10.41
C GLY A 340 -10.82 -19.21 -8.98
N GLU A 341 -11.91 -18.56 -8.64
CA GLU A 341 -12.26 -18.28 -7.25
C GLU A 341 -12.66 -19.59 -6.56
N GLN A 342 -12.43 -19.68 -5.25
CA GLN A 342 -12.81 -20.85 -4.49
C GLN A 342 -14.30 -21.11 -4.63
N LYS A 343 -14.65 -22.27 -5.17
CA LYS A 343 -16.02 -22.73 -5.26
C LYS A 343 -16.42 -23.37 -3.92
N ILE A 344 -17.40 -22.80 -3.27
CA ILE A 344 -18.06 -23.34 -2.07
C ILE A 344 -19.51 -23.57 -2.44
N PRO A 345 -20.18 -24.63 -1.96
CA PRO A 345 -21.61 -24.87 -2.23
C PRO A 345 -22.45 -23.65 -1.91
N ILE A 346 -23.21 -23.16 -2.89
CA ILE A 346 -23.91 -21.86 -2.83
C ILE A 346 -24.98 -21.84 -1.75
N GLY A 347 -25.71 -22.94 -1.57
CA GLY A 347 -26.86 -22.99 -0.65
C GLY A 347 -26.54 -22.65 0.80
N LYS A 348 -25.34 -23.02 1.31
CA LYS A 348 -24.92 -22.72 2.67
C LYS A 348 -24.25 -21.38 2.84
N ILE A 349 -23.74 -20.75 1.80
CA ILE A 349 -23.00 -19.48 1.86
C ILE A 349 -23.83 -18.27 1.40
N GLN A 350 -25.05 -18.48 0.92
CA GLN A 350 -26.03 -17.42 0.58
C GLN A 350 -25.40 -16.26 -0.23
N ASP A 351 -24.59 -16.57 -1.25
CA ASP A 351 -23.86 -15.62 -2.08
C ASP A 351 -22.88 -14.67 -1.37
N PHE A 352 -22.66 -14.83 -0.07
CA PHE A 352 -21.66 -14.06 0.63
C PHE A 352 -20.25 -14.35 0.11
N ARG A 353 -19.48 -13.29 -0.04
CA ARG A 353 -18.10 -13.37 -0.53
C ARG A 353 -17.11 -12.81 0.50
N LYS A 354 -15.87 -13.29 0.44
CA LYS A 354 -14.79 -12.71 1.25
C LYS A 354 -14.68 -11.22 0.96
N PHE A 355 -14.53 -10.42 2.02
CA PHE A 355 -14.51 -8.96 2.01
C PHE A 355 -15.88 -8.26 1.81
N ASP A 356 -16.99 -8.99 1.76
CA ASP A 356 -18.30 -8.35 1.88
C ASP A 356 -18.41 -7.65 3.23
N LYS A 357 -19.00 -6.44 3.22
CA LYS A 357 -19.30 -5.70 4.45
C LYS A 357 -20.66 -6.16 4.97
N VAL A 358 -20.68 -6.56 6.20
CA VAL A 358 -21.84 -7.17 6.85
C VAL A 358 -22.14 -6.53 8.20
N LYS A 359 -23.37 -6.59 8.62
CA LYS A 359 -23.82 -6.21 9.95
C LYS A 359 -24.11 -7.46 10.78
N TYR A 360 -23.61 -7.47 12.02
CA TYR A 360 -23.84 -8.52 12.98
C TYR A 360 -24.00 -7.89 14.36
N PHE A 361 -25.12 -8.17 15.05
CA PHE A 361 -25.50 -7.52 16.31
C PHE A 361 -25.31 -5.99 16.31
N GLY A 362 -25.83 -5.32 15.30
CA GLY A 362 -25.80 -3.86 15.18
C GLY A 362 -24.46 -3.26 14.75
N LYS A 363 -23.36 -4.02 14.77
CA LYS A 363 -22.01 -3.56 14.40
C LYS A 363 -21.61 -4.01 12.99
N GLU A 364 -20.76 -3.24 12.33
CA GLU A 364 -20.28 -3.48 10.97
C GLU A 364 -18.94 -4.23 10.99
N TYR A 365 -18.84 -5.25 10.16
CA TYR A 365 -17.66 -6.10 10.01
C TYR A 365 -17.41 -6.46 8.55
N PHE A 366 -16.28 -7.11 8.27
CA PHE A 366 -15.96 -7.68 6.96
C PHE A 366 -15.80 -9.20 7.07
N ILE A 367 -16.20 -9.91 6.01
CA ILE A 367 -16.01 -11.36 5.95
C ILE A 367 -14.53 -11.68 5.64
N LYS A 368 -13.84 -12.32 6.60
CA LYS A 368 -12.48 -12.82 6.46
C LYS A 368 -12.44 -14.20 5.81
N GLY A 369 -13.36 -15.06 6.19
CA GLY A 369 -13.46 -16.43 5.68
C GLY A 369 -14.91 -16.94 5.72
N ARG A 370 -15.16 -17.95 4.91
CA ARG A 370 -16.45 -18.65 4.81
C ARG A 370 -16.21 -20.13 4.96
N MET A 371 -17.06 -20.80 5.70
CA MET A 371 -16.99 -22.25 5.90
C MET A 371 -18.11 -22.93 5.09
N SER A 372 -17.84 -24.11 4.56
CA SER A 372 -18.84 -24.92 3.84
C SER A 372 -20.03 -25.32 4.72
N SER A 373 -19.84 -25.30 6.04
CA SER A 373 -20.90 -25.53 7.05
C SER A 373 -21.89 -24.37 7.21
N GLY A 374 -21.68 -23.22 6.51
CA GLY A 374 -22.57 -22.05 6.60
C GLY A 374 -22.16 -21.03 7.68
N PHE A 375 -20.96 -21.15 8.24
CA PHE A 375 -20.42 -20.19 9.19
C PHE A 375 -19.42 -19.23 8.52
N ALA A 376 -19.21 -18.07 9.16
CA ALA A 376 -18.25 -17.06 8.72
C ALA A 376 -17.24 -16.73 9.81
N ILE A 377 -16.06 -16.29 9.37
CA ILE A 377 -15.08 -15.62 10.22
C ILE A 377 -15.18 -14.13 9.86
N LEU A 378 -15.44 -13.30 10.85
CA LEU A 378 -15.51 -11.84 10.69
C LEU A 378 -14.19 -11.18 11.09
N MET A 379 -13.93 -10.01 10.52
CA MET A 379 -12.75 -9.19 10.80
C MET A 379 -13.11 -7.71 10.82
N ASP A 380 -12.25 -6.95 11.48
CA ASP A 380 -12.23 -5.49 11.40
C ASP A 380 -11.58 -4.99 10.09
N ILE A 381 -11.45 -3.66 9.96
CA ILE A 381 -10.78 -3.04 8.81
C ILE A 381 -9.28 -3.37 8.76
N PHE A 382 -8.64 -3.60 9.90
CA PHE A 382 -7.21 -3.89 10.03
C PHE A 382 -6.86 -5.37 9.83
N ASN A 383 -7.87 -6.20 9.45
CA ASN A 383 -7.75 -7.65 9.24
C ASN A 383 -7.57 -8.48 10.52
N ASN A 384 -7.85 -7.91 11.68
CA ASN A 384 -7.88 -8.67 12.92
C ASN A 384 -9.16 -9.52 12.93
N LYS A 385 -9.02 -10.79 13.31
CA LYS A 385 -10.17 -11.66 13.53
C LYS A 385 -10.94 -11.14 14.75
N ILE A 386 -12.25 -11.00 14.63
CA ILE A 386 -13.10 -10.65 15.77
C ILE A 386 -13.41 -11.93 16.56
N ASP A 387 -13.21 -11.86 17.85
CA ASP A 387 -13.59 -12.91 18.77
C ASP A 387 -15.01 -12.65 19.31
N PHE A 388 -15.84 -13.68 19.23
CA PHE A 388 -17.21 -13.70 19.75
C PHE A 388 -17.38 -14.71 20.88
N SER A 389 -16.28 -15.15 21.53
CA SER A 389 -16.32 -16.14 22.62
C SER A 389 -17.20 -15.71 23.80
N TYR A 390 -17.34 -14.39 24.01
CA TYR A 390 -18.19 -13.78 25.03
C TYR A 390 -19.70 -13.88 24.75
N MET A 391 -20.08 -14.23 23.51
CA MET A 391 -21.48 -14.34 23.12
C MET A 391 -22.12 -15.64 23.62
N PRO A 392 -23.46 -15.70 23.79
CA PRO A 392 -24.17 -16.91 24.16
C PRO A 392 -23.88 -18.10 23.22
N LYS A 393 -24.08 -19.32 23.75
CA LYS A 393 -23.97 -20.54 22.95
C LYS A 393 -24.86 -20.45 21.70
N GLY A 394 -24.27 -20.74 20.51
CA GLY A 394 -24.94 -20.59 19.21
C GLY A 394 -24.58 -19.30 18.45
N TYR A 395 -24.06 -18.27 19.11
CA TYR A 395 -23.63 -16.99 18.49
C TYR A 395 -22.12 -16.78 18.49
N LYS A 396 -21.36 -17.66 19.17
CA LYS A 396 -19.87 -17.61 19.23
C LYS A 396 -19.20 -17.72 17.85
N THR A 397 -19.84 -18.42 16.91
CA THR A 397 -19.41 -18.46 15.51
C THR A 397 -20.53 -17.91 14.64
N PRO A 398 -20.33 -16.76 13.98
CA PRO A 398 -21.37 -16.14 13.15
C PRO A 398 -21.84 -17.07 12.04
N LYS A 399 -23.17 -17.35 12.00
CA LYS A 399 -23.81 -18.02 10.85
C LYS A 399 -24.06 -17.01 9.74
N LEU A 400 -23.83 -17.41 8.48
CA LEU A 400 -24.08 -16.53 7.34
C LEU A 400 -25.55 -16.10 7.24
N SER A 401 -26.50 -16.96 7.64
CA SER A 401 -27.94 -16.64 7.72
C SER A 401 -28.26 -15.48 8.68
N ASN A 402 -27.42 -15.23 9.68
CA ASN A 402 -27.63 -14.19 10.68
C ASN A 402 -26.89 -12.87 10.33
N LEU A 403 -26.30 -12.81 9.15
CA LEU A 403 -25.58 -11.63 8.67
C LEU A 403 -26.43 -10.84 7.67
N GLU A 404 -26.53 -9.54 7.88
CA GLU A 404 -27.09 -8.61 6.91
C GLU A 404 -25.98 -8.07 6.02
N ARG A 405 -26.06 -8.24 4.68
CA ARG A 405 -25.11 -7.67 3.75
C ARG A 405 -25.34 -6.17 3.57
N ILE A 406 -24.39 -5.34 4.01
CA ILE A 406 -24.43 -3.89 3.80
C ILE A 406 -23.95 -3.53 2.40
N SER A 407 -22.82 -4.12 1.98
CA SER A 407 -22.27 -3.92 0.63
C SER A 407 -21.45 -5.11 0.17
N ALA A 408 -21.52 -5.35 -1.14
CA ALA A 408 -20.66 -6.33 -1.79
C ALA A 408 -19.20 -5.92 -1.74
N ARG A 409 -18.30 -6.91 -1.79
CA ARG A 409 -16.84 -6.70 -1.77
C ARG A 409 -16.36 -5.75 -2.87
N ARG A 410 -15.38 -4.96 -2.51
CA ARG A 410 -14.60 -4.11 -3.42
C ARG A 410 -13.11 -4.36 -3.19
N SER A 411 -12.27 -3.85 -4.07
CA SER A 411 -10.80 -3.88 -3.91
C SER A 411 -10.29 -2.94 -2.80
N CYS A 412 -11.18 -2.16 -2.20
CA CYS A 412 -10.92 -1.27 -1.10
C CYS A 412 -12.04 -1.40 -0.06
N LEU A 413 -11.70 -1.79 1.16
CA LEU A 413 -12.60 -1.75 2.31
C LEU A 413 -12.67 -0.32 2.82
N CYS A 414 -13.82 0.08 3.37
CA CYS A 414 -14.03 1.42 3.89
C CYS A 414 -14.97 1.41 5.08
N ILE A 415 -14.59 2.10 6.15
CA ILE A 415 -15.45 2.44 7.27
C ILE A 415 -15.35 3.93 7.56
N SER A 416 -16.39 4.52 8.12
CA SER A 416 -16.35 5.83 8.74
C SER A 416 -16.08 5.69 10.23
N GLN A 417 -15.14 6.44 10.75
CA GLN A 417 -14.82 6.49 12.17
C GLN A 417 -14.96 7.94 12.65
N ARG A 418 -15.61 8.16 13.78
CA ARG A 418 -15.57 9.46 14.43
C ARG A 418 -14.25 9.62 15.14
N ILE A 419 -13.64 10.76 14.94
CA ILE A 419 -12.48 11.20 15.71
C ILE A 419 -13.06 12.12 16.78
N ILE A 420 -12.78 11.82 18.03
CA ILE A 420 -12.91 12.80 19.10
C ILE A 420 -11.56 13.53 19.07
N PRO A 421 -11.50 14.81 18.69
CA PRO A 421 -10.23 15.54 18.79
C PRO A 421 -9.87 15.54 20.27
N SER A 422 -8.81 14.82 20.63
CA SER A 422 -8.11 15.09 21.87
C SER A 422 -7.43 16.44 21.65
N ILE A 423 -8.09 17.52 22.03
CA ILE A 423 -7.45 18.81 22.21
C ILE A 423 -6.46 18.60 23.36
N ALA A 424 -5.17 18.53 23.01
CA ALA A 424 -4.10 18.57 24.00
C ALA A 424 -3.89 20.02 24.44
#